data_f2695d016aaa80b26120cd5e817cea9d
#
_entry.id   f2695d016aaa80b26120cd5e817cea9d
#
_cell.length_a   1.000
_cell.length_b   1.000
_cell.length_c   1.000
_cell.angle_alpha   90.00
_cell.angle_beta   90.00
_cell.angle_gamma   90.00
#
_symmetry.space_group_name_H-M   'P 1'
#
loop_
_entity.id
_entity.type
_entity.pdbx_description
1 polymer ?
#
loop_
_entity_poly.entity_id
_entity_poly.type
_entity_poly.pdbx_seq_one_letter_code
_entity_poly.pdbx_strand_id
1 'polypeptide(L)'
;MKSLQASMDNWFVRHVGGLKTAIRVVFGIVWGIDGALKFQPGVAQSLSGMISDAAQGQPDWLAPWFNFWSQAVSANPAFFTTTIGLFELALAFALLAGFLRKIAYTGGILLSLVIWSVPEGFGGPYGPSSTDIGTGIIYAFVFLLLM
;
A
#
# COMPACT_ATOMS: atom_id res chain seq x y z
N MET A 1 -4.60 38.09 12.22
CA MET A 1 -4.06 36.97 11.46
C MET A 1 -2.92 36.24 12.21
N LYS A 2 -1.86 36.92 12.69
CA LYS A 2 -0.73 36.29 13.42
C LYS A 2 -1.14 35.52 14.68
N SER A 3 -2.14 35.98 15.46
CA SER A 3 -2.59 35.33 16.69
C SER A 3 -3.39 34.03 16.42
N LEU A 4 -4.18 33.98 15.35
CA LEU A 4 -4.90 32.77 14.92
C LEU A 4 -3.92 31.69 14.43
N GLN A 5 -2.91 32.09 13.66
CA GLN A 5 -1.88 31.19 13.16
C GLN A 5 -1.08 30.57 14.32
N ALA A 6 -0.63 31.39 15.28
CA ALA A 6 0.05 30.93 16.49
C ALA A 6 -0.81 29.98 17.35
N SER A 7 -2.12 30.22 17.44
CA SER A 7 -3.06 29.34 18.14
C SER A 7 -3.22 27.99 17.45
N MET A 8 -3.30 27.97 16.11
CA MET A 8 -3.39 26.75 15.32
C MET A 8 -2.08 25.94 15.42
N ASP A 9 -0.93 26.58 15.28
CA ASP A 9 0.38 25.92 15.41
C ASP A 9 0.55 25.27 16.79
N ASN A 10 0.16 25.94 17.87
CA ASN A 10 0.18 25.42 19.22
C ASN A 10 -0.81 24.25 19.42
N TRP A 11 -1.94 24.28 18.75
CA TRP A 11 -2.90 23.17 18.79
C TRP A 11 -2.34 21.93 18.10
N PHE A 12 -1.79 22.08 16.89
CA PHE A 12 -1.15 21.00 16.14
C PHE A 12 -0.01 20.36 16.92
N VAL A 13 0.92 21.15 17.47
CA VAL A 13 2.05 20.66 18.25
C VAL A 13 1.59 19.80 19.44
N ARG A 14 0.50 20.20 20.10
CA ARG A 14 -0.05 19.44 21.24
C ARG A 14 -0.76 18.15 20.83
N HIS A 15 -1.36 18.09 19.64
CA HIS A 15 -2.21 16.96 19.24
C HIS A 15 -1.57 16.04 18.20
N VAL A 16 -0.43 16.39 17.62
CA VAL A 16 0.24 15.61 16.57
C VAL A 16 0.50 14.16 16.98
N GLY A 17 0.89 13.91 18.23
CA GLY A 17 1.13 12.56 18.73
C GLY A 17 -0.14 11.69 18.76
N GLY A 18 -1.25 12.28 19.22
CA GLY A 18 -2.55 11.63 19.23
C GLY A 18 -3.06 11.37 17.81
N LEU A 19 -2.90 12.35 16.92
CA LEU A 19 -3.29 12.22 15.51
C LEU A 19 -2.50 11.12 14.79
N LYS A 20 -1.17 11.09 14.94
CA LYS A 20 -0.33 9.99 14.42
C LYS A 20 -0.78 8.63 14.96
N THR A 21 -1.13 8.55 16.24
CA THR A 21 -1.63 7.30 16.83
C THR A 21 -2.98 6.89 16.23
N ALA A 22 -3.91 7.82 16.06
CA ALA A 22 -5.20 7.54 15.43
C ALA A 22 -5.03 7.07 13.98
N ILE A 23 -4.23 7.77 13.18
CA ILE A 23 -3.94 7.37 11.79
C ILE A 23 -3.31 5.98 11.76
N ARG A 24 -2.34 5.71 12.63
CA ARG A 24 -1.68 4.40 12.72
C ARG A 24 -2.67 3.26 13.01
N VAL A 25 -3.60 3.48 13.96
CA VAL A 25 -4.60 2.47 14.33
C VAL A 25 -5.60 2.23 13.19
N VAL A 26 -6.15 3.29 12.61
CA VAL A 26 -7.07 3.18 11.46
C VAL A 26 -6.36 2.47 10.30
N PHE A 27 -5.12 2.84 10.02
CA PHE A 27 -4.34 2.23 8.95
C PHE A 27 -4.01 0.76 9.23
N GLY A 28 -3.78 0.40 10.50
CA GLY A 28 -3.65 -0.99 10.93
C GLY A 28 -4.91 -1.82 10.69
N ILE A 29 -6.10 -1.23 10.89
CA ILE A 29 -7.37 -1.88 10.58
C ILE A 29 -7.51 -2.10 9.07
N VAL A 30 -7.19 -1.11 8.25
CA VAL A 30 -7.22 -1.21 6.77
C VAL A 30 -6.33 -2.36 6.30
N TRP A 31 -5.07 -2.39 6.71
CA TRP A 31 -4.15 -3.48 6.35
C TRP A 31 -4.58 -4.86 6.88
N GLY A 32 -5.25 -4.90 8.03
CA GLY A 32 -5.83 -6.13 8.58
C GLY A 32 -6.95 -6.68 7.71
N ILE A 33 -7.82 -5.80 7.21
CA ILE A 33 -8.89 -6.17 6.27
C ILE A 33 -8.27 -6.63 4.95
N ASP A 34 -7.34 -5.87 4.37
CA ASP A 34 -6.67 -6.20 3.10
C ASP A 34 -5.97 -7.56 3.18
N GLY A 35 -5.22 -7.81 4.26
CA GLY A 35 -4.56 -9.09 4.49
C GLY A 35 -5.53 -10.25 4.64
N ALA A 36 -6.63 -10.06 5.37
CA ALA A 36 -7.65 -11.10 5.53
C ALA A 36 -8.35 -11.45 4.19
N LEU A 37 -8.59 -10.45 3.34
CA LEU A 37 -9.20 -10.64 2.03
C LEU A 37 -8.34 -11.49 1.09
N LYS A 38 -7.01 -11.50 1.26
CA LYS A 38 -6.10 -12.33 0.43
C LYS A 38 -6.33 -13.83 0.58
N PHE A 39 -6.98 -14.26 1.67
CA PHE A 39 -7.27 -15.68 1.93
C PHE A 39 -8.63 -16.13 1.40
N GLN A 40 -9.37 -15.27 0.72
CA GLN A 40 -10.63 -15.64 0.11
C GLN A 40 -10.42 -16.55 -1.13
N PRO A 41 -11.37 -17.48 -1.38
CA PRO A 41 -11.31 -18.32 -2.57
C PRO A 41 -11.27 -17.49 -3.87
N GLY A 42 -10.39 -17.84 -4.80
CA GLY A 42 -10.28 -17.17 -6.10
C GLY A 42 -9.32 -15.98 -6.14
N VAL A 43 -8.91 -15.41 -5.00
CA VAL A 43 -8.01 -14.24 -4.98
C VAL A 43 -6.63 -14.57 -5.57
N ALA A 44 -6.13 -15.78 -5.34
CA ALA A 44 -4.85 -16.22 -5.91
C ALA A 44 -4.89 -16.21 -7.45
N GLN A 45 -5.99 -16.66 -8.05
CA GLN A 45 -6.16 -16.67 -9.50
C GLN A 45 -6.32 -15.27 -10.07
N SER A 46 -7.00 -14.37 -9.34
CA SER A 46 -7.21 -12.99 -9.79
C SER A 46 -5.92 -12.16 -9.80
N LEU A 47 -4.94 -12.48 -8.95
CA LEU A 47 -3.68 -11.73 -8.88
C LEU A 47 -2.92 -11.74 -10.22
N SER A 48 -2.85 -12.89 -10.89
CA SER A 48 -2.21 -12.98 -12.23
C SER A 48 -2.96 -12.14 -13.27
N GLY A 49 -4.29 -12.12 -13.21
CA GLY A 49 -5.13 -11.28 -14.06
C GLY A 49 -4.85 -9.79 -13.82
N MET A 50 -4.81 -9.36 -12.56
CA MET A 50 -4.52 -7.96 -12.22
C MET A 50 -3.17 -7.49 -12.78
N ILE A 51 -2.12 -8.33 -12.72
CA ILE A 51 -0.80 -7.97 -13.28
C ILE A 51 -0.87 -7.88 -14.80
N SER A 52 -1.59 -8.80 -15.44
CA SER A 52 -1.79 -8.78 -16.90
C SER A 52 -2.54 -7.53 -17.35
N ASP A 53 -3.58 -7.15 -16.61
CA ASP A 53 -4.37 -5.95 -16.89
C ASP A 53 -3.55 -4.67 -16.65
N ALA A 54 -2.76 -4.65 -15.58
CA ALA A 54 -1.86 -3.54 -15.25
C ALA A 54 -0.77 -3.30 -16.32
N ALA A 55 -0.39 -4.35 -17.06
CA ALA A 55 0.57 -4.25 -18.15
C ALA A 55 -0.02 -3.66 -19.44
N GLN A 56 -1.34 -3.70 -19.61
CA GLN A 56 -1.97 -3.23 -20.84
C GLN A 56 -1.87 -1.71 -21.00
N GLY A 57 -1.46 -1.27 -22.19
CA GLY A 57 -1.32 0.15 -22.50
C GLY A 57 -0.13 0.84 -21.85
N GLN A 58 0.73 0.09 -21.15
CA GLN A 58 1.98 0.63 -20.58
C GLN A 58 3.03 0.88 -21.67
N PRO A 59 3.97 1.81 -21.46
CA PRO A 59 5.09 2.03 -22.37
C PRO A 59 5.97 0.77 -22.52
N ASP A 60 6.49 0.53 -23.71
CA ASP A 60 7.29 -0.67 -24.05
C ASP A 60 8.50 -0.90 -23.12
N TRP A 61 9.11 0.16 -22.61
CA TRP A 61 10.23 0.05 -21.67
C TRP A 61 9.87 -0.57 -20.32
N LEU A 62 8.57 -0.59 -19.94
CA LEU A 62 8.07 -1.28 -18.74
C LEU A 62 7.76 -2.77 -18.99
N ALA A 63 7.72 -3.23 -20.23
CA ALA A 63 7.40 -4.62 -20.54
C ALA A 63 8.28 -5.65 -19.79
N PRO A 64 9.61 -5.46 -19.61
CA PRO A 64 10.43 -6.41 -18.84
C PRO A 64 9.98 -6.53 -17.37
N TRP A 65 9.50 -5.44 -16.74
CA TRP A 65 9.00 -5.43 -15.36
C TRP A 65 7.75 -6.29 -15.23
N PHE A 66 6.76 -6.04 -16.07
CA PHE A 66 5.50 -6.78 -16.04
C PHE A 66 5.66 -8.24 -16.46
N ASN A 67 6.50 -8.52 -17.44
CA ASN A 67 6.81 -9.89 -17.88
C ASN A 67 7.44 -10.70 -16.74
N PHE A 68 8.39 -10.13 -16.02
CA PHE A 68 9.02 -10.77 -14.87
C PHE A 68 7.97 -11.14 -13.80
N TRP A 69 7.16 -10.16 -13.38
CA TRP A 69 6.17 -10.39 -12.32
C TRP A 69 5.03 -11.32 -12.76
N SER A 70 4.57 -11.18 -14.00
CA SER A 70 3.55 -12.07 -14.56
C SER A 70 4.01 -13.52 -14.56
N GLN A 71 5.25 -13.80 -15.01
CA GLN A 71 5.81 -15.14 -15.01
C GLN A 71 6.00 -15.66 -13.57
N ALA A 72 6.58 -14.87 -12.68
CA ALA A 72 6.84 -15.26 -11.31
C ALA A 72 5.53 -15.61 -10.58
N VAL A 73 4.52 -14.75 -10.66
CA VAL A 73 3.24 -14.94 -9.98
C VAL A 73 2.44 -16.07 -10.61
N SER A 74 2.43 -16.19 -11.94
CA SER A 74 1.72 -17.28 -12.63
C SER A 74 2.30 -18.66 -12.34
N ALA A 75 3.58 -18.75 -12.00
CA ALA A 75 4.21 -20.01 -11.61
C ALA A 75 3.64 -20.57 -10.28
N ASN A 76 3.29 -19.72 -9.33
CA ASN A 76 2.66 -20.10 -8.07
C ASN A 76 1.82 -18.98 -7.46
N PRO A 77 0.63 -18.70 -7.99
CA PRO A 77 -0.22 -17.60 -7.51
C PRO A 77 -0.57 -17.69 -6.02
N ALA A 78 -0.82 -18.91 -5.54
CA ALA A 78 -1.18 -19.14 -4.15
C ALA A 78 -0.04 -18.77 -3.19
N PHE A 79 1.21 -19.08 -3.55
CA PHE A 79 2.37 -18.69 -2.75
C PHE A 79 2.48 -17.16 -2.62
N PHE A 80 2.38 -16.43 -3.72
CA PHE A 80 2.46 -14.97 -3.70
C PHE A 80 1.32 -14.34 -2.92
N THR A 81 0.08 -14.76 -3.16
CA THR A 81 -1.09 -14.23 -2.46
C THR A 81 -1.04 -14.50 -0.97
N THR A 82 -0.70 -15.73 -0.56
CA THR A 82 -0.56 -16.10 0.86
C THR A 82 0.57 -15.30 1.51
N THR A 83 1.72 -15.16 0.85
CA THR A 83 2.86 -14.42 1.38
C THR A 83 2.51 -12.94 1.58
N ILE A 84 1.89 -12.30 0.59
CA ILE A 84 1.43 -10.92 0.69
C ILE A 84 0.42 -10.78 1.84
N GLY A 85 -0.58 -11.64 1.91
CA GLY A 85 -1.59 -11.61 2.99
C GLY A 85 -0.97 -11.75 4.38
N LEU A 86 0.01 -12.63 4.56
CA LEU A 86 0.73 -12.77 5.83
C LEU A 86 1.53 -11.51 6.18
N PHE A 87 2.21 -10.89 5.21
CA PHE A 87 2.90 -9.62 5.42
C PHE A 87 1.94 -8.49 5.80
N GLU A 88 0.79 -8.40 5.13
CA GLU A 88 -0.26 -7.41 5.43
C GLU A 88 -0.82 -7.60 6.84
N LEU A 89 -1.10 -8.84 7.27
CA LEU A 89 -1.56 -9.15 8.63
C LEU A 89 -0.48 -8.85 9.69
N ALA A 90 0.77 -9.20 9.43
CA ALA A 90 1.89 -8.89 10.34
C ALA A 90 2.08 -7.37 10.47
N LEU A 91 1.96 -6.64 9.37
CA LEU A 91 2.00 -5.18 9.34
C LEU A 91 0.84 -4.58 10.13
N ALA A 92 -0.38 -5.07 9.91
CA ALA A 92 -1.57 -4.67 10.66
C ALA A 92 -1.39 -4.86 12.17
N PHE A 93 -0.90 -6.02 12.58
CA PHE A 93 -0.62 -6.31 13.98
C PHE A 93 0.41 -5.34 14.56
N ALA A 94 1.53 -5.10 13.87
CA ALA A 94 2.57 -4.17 14.30
C ALA A 94 2.05 -2.73 14.43
N LEU A 95 1.19 -2.29 13.51
CA LEU A 95 0.55 -0.99 13.54
C LEU A 95 -0.43 -0.87 14.72
N LEU A 96 -1.29 -1.84 14.93
CA LEU A 96 -2.28 -1.83 16.01
C LEU A 96 -1.61 -1.87 17.39
N ALA A 97 -0.66 -2.79 17.58
CA ALA A 97 0.08 -2.92 18.82
C ALA A 97 1.07 -1.77 19.09
N GLY A 98 1.43 -1.00 18.06
CA GLY A 98 2.47 0.05 18.17
C GLY A 98 3.87 -0.52 18.38
N PHE A 99 4.09 -1.75 17.94
CA PHE A 99 5.32 -2.50 18.11
C PHE A 99 6.22 -2.37 16.87
N LEU A 100 7.55 -2.31 17.07
CA LEU A 100 8.55 -2.20 15.98
C LEU A 100 8.20 -1.12 14.92
N ARG A 101 7.69 0.02 15.34
CA ARG A 101 7.11 1.05 14.47
C ARG A 101 7.99 1.41 13.26
N LYS A 102 9.28 1.64 13.44
CA LYS A 102 10.20 1.99 12.34
C LYS A 102 10.28 0.88 11.29
N ILE A 103 10.39 -0.38 11.73
CA ILE A 103 10.44 -1.55 10.85
C ILE A 103 9.10 -1.71 10.12
N ALA A 104 7.99 -1.58 10.85
CA ALA A 104 6.65 -1.65 10.28
C ALA A 104 6.42 -0.56 9.22
N TYR A 105 6.81 0.69 9.49
CA TYR A 105 6.64 1.77 8.53
C TYR A 105 7.53 1.58 7.30
N THR A 106 8.79 1.19 7.48
CA THR A 106 9.69 0.89 6.34
C THR A 106 9.16 -0.28 5.51
N GLY A 107 8.76 -1.38 6.16
CA GLY A 107 8.17 -2.54 5.49
C GLY A 107 6.86 -2.18 4.78
N GLY A 108 6.02 -1.35 5.40
CA GLY A 108 4.79 -0.84 4.81
C GLY A 108 5.04 0.03 3.58
N ILE A 109 6.05 0.91 3.59
CA ILE A 109 6.46 1.68 2.41
C ILE A 109 6.86 0.73 1.27
N LEU A 110 7.75 -0.23 1.56
CA LEU A 110 8.24 -1.17 0.54
C LEU A 110 7.10 -2.01 -0.04
N LEU A 111 6.24 -2.57 0.80
CA LEU A 111 5.10 -3.36 0.35
C LEU A 111 4.12 -2.51 -0.48
N SER A 112 3.83 -1.29 -0.04
CA SER A 112 2.97 -0.35 -0.77
C SER A 112 3.53 -0.01 -2.15
N LEU A 113 4.85 0.19 -2.26
CA LEU A 113 5.50 0.45 -3.55
C LEU A 113 5.48 -0.78 -4.47
N VAL A 114 5.59 -2.00 -3.92
CA VAL A 114 5.42 -3.24 -4.70
C VAL A 114 3.99 -3.35 -5.22
N ILE A 115 2.98 -3.13 -4.37
CA ILE A 115 1.57 -3.13 -4.78
C ILE A 115 1.33 -2.07 -5.85
N TRP A 116 1.84 -0.85 -5.66
CA TRP A 116 1.69 0.22 -6.63
C TRP A 116 2.33 -0.09 -7.99
N SER A 117 3.55 -0.67 -7.98
CA SER A 117 4.29 -0.89 -9.22
C SER A 117 3.90 -2.17 -9.98
N VAL A 118 3.29 -3.16 -9.30
CA VAL A 118 2.98 -4.46 -9.91
C VAL A 118 1.50 -4.57 -10.23
N PRO A 119 0.57 -4.86 -9.28
CA PRO A 119 -0.83 -5.02 -9.65
C PRO A 119 -1.56 -3.69 -9.96
N GLU A 120 -1.07 -2.54 -9.48
CA GLU A 120 -1.65 -1.23 -9.83
C GLU A 120 -0.97 -0.56 -11.02
N GLY A 121 0.04 -1.18 -11.65
CA GLY A 121 0.68 -0.69 -12.85
C GLY A 121 1.24 0.73 -12.75
N PHE A 122 1.83 1.09 -11.59
CA PHE A 122 2.25 2.47 -11.27
C PHE A 122 1.10 3.48 -11.27
N GLY A 123 -0.15 3.03 -11.11
CA GLY A 123 -1.37 3.84 -11.23
C GLY A 123 -1.77 4.16 -12.68
N GLY A 124 -1.02 3.65 -13.67
CA GLY A 124 -1.26 3.86 -15.10
C GLY A 124 -2.01 2.71 -15.78
N PRO A 125 -2.15 2.76 -17.12
CA PRO A 125 -1.63 3.81 -18.02
C PRO A 125 -2.38 5.14 -17.87
N TYR A 126 -1.63 6.27 -17.90
CA TYR A 126 -2.23 7.59 -17.78
C TYR A 126 -2.81 8.07 -19.12
N GLY A 127 -4.11 8.31 -19.13
CA GLY A 127 -4.86 8.74 -20.30
C GLY A 127 -6.03 9.67 -19.92
N PRO A 128 -6.86 10.06 -20.89
CA PRO A 128 -7.98 11.00 -20.64
C PRO A 128 -9.01 10.53 -19.60
N SER A 129 -9.05 9.22 -19.31
CA SER A 129 -9.97 8.60 -18.32
C SER A 129 -9.28 8.27 -16.98
N SER A 130 -8.00 8.59 -16.82
CA SER A 130 -7.31 8.32 -15.55
C SER A 130 -7.78 9.28 -14.46
N THR A 131 -8.14 8.74 -13.29
CA THR A 131 -8.75 9.51 -12.19
C THR A 131 -7.84 9.66 -10.99
N ASP A 132 -6.84 8.78 -10.83
CA ASP A 132 -5.91 8.78 -9.69
C ASP A 132 -4.56 8.15 -10.06
N ILE A 133 -3.65 8.17 -9.10
CA ILE A 133 -2.27 7.67 -9.24
C ILE A 133 -2.05 6.29 -8.60
N GLY A 134 -3.12 5.62 -8.18
CA GLY A 134 -3.10 4.35 -7.48
C GLY A 134 -3.08 4.48 -5.95
N THR A 135 -3.61 3.46 -5.29
CA THR A 135 -3.77 3.44 -3.83
C THR A 135 -2.44 3.17 -3.12
N GLY A 136 -1.60 2.30 -3.68
CA GLY A 136 -0.35 1.88 -3.06
C GLY A 136 0.62 3.05 -2.82
N ILE A 137 0.74 4.00 -3.76
CA ILE A 137 1.61 5.17 -3.56
C ILE A 137 1.07 6.08 -2.45
N ILE A 138 -0.25 6.21 -2.30
CA ILE A 138 -0.87 6.97 -1.21
C ILE A 138 -0.54 6.32 0.13
N TYR A 139 -0.63 4.99 0.21
CA TYR A 139 -0.27 4.24 1.42
C TYR A 139 1.21 4.42 1.79
N ALA A 140 2.11 4.43 0.81
CA ALA A 140 3.53 4.71 1.05
C ALA A 140 3.73 6.10 1.69
N PHE A 141 3.02 7.13 1.22
CA PHE A 141 3.05 8.46 1.82
C PHE A 141 2.48 8.50 3.24
N VAL A 142 1.41 7.75 3.53
CA VAL A 142 0.89 7.63 4.91
C VAL A 142 1.94 7.05 5.85
N PHE A 143 2.65 5.99 5.45
CA PHE A 143 3.74 5.44 6.26
C PHE A 143 4.88 6.44 6.46
N LEU A 144 5.24 7.19 5.43
CA LEU A 144 6.27 8.22 5.52
C LEU A 144 5.88 9.32 6.53
N LEU A 145 4.61 9.73 6.56
CA LEU A 145 4.10 10.71 7.52
C LEU A 145 4.06 10.18 8.96
N LEU A 146 3.94 8.86 9.13
CA LEU A 146 3.95 8.22 10.44
C LEU A 146 5.36 8.07 11.02
N MET A 147 6.40 8.06 10.16
CA MET A 147 7.79 8.02 10.61
C MET A 147 8.17 9.26 11.40
#